data_336776a4803f1a3bc4511129f92746bb
#
_entry.id   336776a4803f1a3bc4511129f92746bb
#
_cell.length_a   1.000
_cell.length_b   1.000
_cell.length_c   1.000
_cell.angle_alpha   90.00
_cell.angle_beta   90.00
_cell.angle_gamma   90.00
#
_symmetry.space_group_name_H-M   'P 1'
#
loop_
_entity.id
_entity.type
_entity.pdbx_description
1 polymer ?
#
loop_
_entity_poly.entity_id
_entity_poly.type
_entity_poly.pdbx_seq_one_letter_code
_entity_poly.pdbx_strand_id
1 'polypeptide(L)'
;MLNRTIEHNTPIAPSELIITEEGKIYHLNLHPNDIADDIIVVGDQNRVKRISQHFDSIEIEVENREFVTHTGMYNGKRLTVLSTGIGCDNIDIVINELDALVNIDFNLKTTKKEHTQLNIIRLGTSGSLQADIP
;
A
#
# COMPACT_ATOMS: atom_id res chain seq x y z
N MET A 1 12.25 -30.82 8.00
CA MET A 1 11.22 -29.77 7.98
C MET A 1 11.34 -28.97 9.27
N LEU A 2 11.84 -27.75 9.19
CA LEU A 2 11.86 -26.83 10.33
C LEU A 2 10.43 -26.32 10.53
N ASN A 3 9.72 -26.83 11.53
CA ASN A 3 8.50 -26.21 12.04
C ASN A 3 8.87 -24.87 12.67
N ARG A 4 8.82 -23.80 11.89
CA ARG A 4 8.76 -22.45 12.45
C ARG A 4 7.35 -22.27 12.98
N THR A 5 7.16 -22.59 14.25
CA THR A 5 6.02 -22.08 15.01
C THR A 5 6.26 -20.57 15.11
N ILE A 6 5.58 -19.80 14.29
CA ILE A 6 5.58 -18.34 14.43
C ILE A 6 4.82 -18.08 15.72
N GLU A 7 5.54 -17.74 16.78
CA GLU A 7 4.92 -17.20 17.99
C GLU A 7 4.35 -15.83 17.63
N HIS A 8 3.04 -15.76 17.41
CA HIS A 8 2.31 -14.55 17.03
C HIS A 8 2.41 -13.38 18.05
N ASN A 9 3.13 -13.55 19.14
CA ASN A 9 3.25 -12.57 20.23
C ASN A 9 4.62 -11.92 20.35
N THR A 10 5.59 -12.24 19.50
CA THR A 10 6.90 -11.58 19.55
C THR A 10 6.82 -10.26 18.80
N PRO A 11 7.13 -9.11 19.46
CA PRO A 11 7.15 -7.83 18.77
C PRO A 11 8.18 -7.81 17.64
N ILE A 12 7.78 -7.25 16.50
CA ILE A 12 8.65 -7.06 15.34
C ILE A 12 9.72 -6.03 15.69
N ALA A 13 10.97 -6.33 15.34
CA ALA A 13 12.08 -5.43 15.64
C ALA A 13 11.93 -4.07 14.92
N PRO A 14 12.35 -2.96 15.54
CA PRO A 14 12.28 -1.64 14.91
C PRO A 14 13.05 -1.52 13.59
N SER A 15 14.03 -2.39 13.36
CA SER A 15 14.79 -2.48 12.10
C SER A 15 14.01 -3.16 10.97
N GLU A 16 12.99 -3.95 11.30
CA GLU A 16 12.16 -4.69 10.36
C GLU A 16 10.83 -4.00 10.09
N LEU A 17 10.31 -3.26 11.09
CA LEU A 17 9.09 -2.47 10.97
C LEU A 17 9.34 -1.07 11.52
N ILE A 18 9.59 -0.12 10.61
CA ILE A 18 9.84 1.27 10.96
C ILE A 18 8.51 2.02 11.02
N ILE A 19 8.15 2.45 12.21
CA ILE A 19 6.99 3.30 12.48
C ILE A 19 7.51 4.64 12.98
N THR A 20 7.01 5.75 12.42
CA THR A 20 7.40 7.10 12.81
C THR A 20 6.83 7.43 14.20
N GLU A 21 7.33 8.52 14.81
CA GLU A 21 6.81 9.02 16.10
C GLU A 21 5.33 9.41 16.02
N GLU A 22 4.86 9.76 14.81
CA GLU A 22 3.46 10.07 14.51
C GLU A 22 2.58 8.81 14.34
N GLY A 23 3.14 7.60 14.42
CA GLY A 23 2.41 6.35 14.24
C GLY A 23 2.14 5.97 12.78
N LYS A 24 2.92 6.50 11.84
CA LYS A 24 2.83 6.20 10.41
C LYS A 24 3.86 5.17 9.99
N ILE A 25 3.53 4.35 9.00
CA ILE A 25 4.51 3.50 8.33
C ILE A 25 5.53 4.38 7.56
N TYR A 26 6.79 3.98 7.54
CA TYR A 26 7.89 4.88 7.20
C TYR A 26 7.92 5.35 5.74
N HIS A 27 7.88 4.42 4.77
CA HIS A 27 8.06 4.81 3.36
C HIS A 27 6.79 5.40 2.76
N LEU A 28 5.64 4.80 3.01
CA LEU A 28 4.36 5.29 2.51
C LEU A 28 3.85 6.52 3.28
N ASN A 29 4.35 6.74 4.50
CA ASN A 29 3.95 7.84 5.38
C ASN A 29 2.43 7.86 5.67
N LEU A 30 1.84 6.69 5.87
CA LEU A 30 0.42 6.46 6.06
C LEU A 30 0.11 5.88 7.44
N HIS A 31 -1.05 6.22 7.97
CA HIS A 31 -1.66 5.52 9.11
C HIS A 31 -2.48 4.31 8.63
N PRO A 32 -2.75 3.33 9.50
CA PRO A 32 -3.59 2.17 9.18
C PRO A 32 -4.98 2.51 8.59
N ASN A 33 -5.56 3.64 9.01
CA ASN A 33 -6.89 4.06 8.57
C ASN A 33 -6.87 4.86 7.25
N ASP A 34 -5.71 5.19 6.72
CA ASP A 34 -5.57 6.03 5.53
C ASP A 34 -5.83 5.27 4.23
N ILE A 35 -5.85 3.95 4.26
CA ILE A 35 -6.08 3.12 3.07
C ILE A 35 -7.43 2.43 3.08
N ALA A 36 -7.95 2.12 1.90
CA ALA A 36 -9.07 1.23 1.69
C ALA A 36 -8.60 -0.20 1.49
N ASP A 37 -9.52 -1.18 1.59
CA ASP A 37 -9.21 -2.59 1.31
C ASP A 37 -9.02 -2.85 -0.19
N ASP A 38 -9.61 -2.00 -1.05
CA ASP A 38 -9.46 -2.05 -2.50
C ASP A 38 -8.45 -0.99 -2.94
N ILE A 39 -7.35 -1.44 -3.54
CA ILE A 39 -6.19 -0.60 -3.86
C ILE A 39 -5.83 -0.72 -5.33
N ILE A 40 -5.68 0.41 -6.00
CA ILE A 40 -5.12 0.49 -7.34
C ILE A 40 -3.67 0.94 -7.24
N VAL A 41 -2.74 0.16 -7.76
CA VAL A 41 -1.33 0.53 -7.82
C VAL A 41 -0.90 0.90 -9.24
N VAL A 42 -0.11 1.96 -9.33
CA VAL A 42 0.41 2.50 -10.59
C VAL A 42 1.92 2.75 -10.47
N GLY A 43 2.64 2.73 -11.59
CA GLY A 43 4.09 3.00 -11.57
C GLY A 43 4.41 4.49 -11.47
N ASP A 44 3.62 5.34 -12.15
CA ASP A 44 3.86 6.78 -12.29
C ASP A 44 3.03 7.58 -11.28
N GLN A 45 3.67 8.47 -10.53
CA GLN A 45 3.03 9.39 -9.58
C GLN A 45 1.91 10.23 -10.22
N ASN A 46 2.12 10.71 -11.44
CA ASN A 46 1.13 11.54 -12.14
C ASN A 46 -0.16 10.77 -12.46
N ARG A 47 -0.07 9.44 -12.56
CA ARG A 47 -1.24 8.60 -12.82
C ARG A 47 -2.16 8.51 -11.59
N VAL A 48 -1.64 8.65 -10.39
CA VAL A 48 -2.46 8.69 -9.16
C VAL A 48 -3.50 9.81 -9.29
N LYS A 49 -3.09 11.03 -9.59
CA LYS A 49 -3.99 12.18 -9.76
C LYS A 49 -4.96 12.00 -10.92
N ARG A 50 -4.49 11.39 -12.03
CA ARG A 50 -5.36 11.10 -13.20
C ARG A 50 -6.48 10.09 -12.88
N ILE A 51 -6.27 9.21 -11.91
CA ILE A 51 -7.29 8.26 -11.45
C ILE A 51 -8.18 8.92 -10.40
N SER A 52 -7.59 9.54 -9.38
CA SER A 52 -8.34 10.13 -8.28
C SER A 52 -9.20 11.34 -8.65
N GLN A 53 -8.93 11.99 -9.79
CA GLN A 53 -9.82 13.03 -10.32
C GLN A 53 -11.24 12.52 -10.63
N HIS A 54 -11.43 11.21 -10.75
CA HIS A 54 -12.73 10.57 -10.96
C HIS A 54 -13.43 10.19 -9.65
N PHE A 55 -12.77 10.38 -8.50
CA PHE A 55 -13.38 10.12 -7.21
C PHE A 55 -14.47 11.15 -6.91
N ASP A 56 -15.55 10.72 -6.25
CA ASP A 56 -16.62 11.60 -5.80
C ASP A 56 -16.14 12.55 -4.70
N SER A 57 -15.22 12.05 -3.86
CA SER A 57 -14.54 12.82 -2.81
C SER A 57 -13.17 12.23 -2.52
N ILE A 58 -12.22 13.07 -2.15
CA ILE A 58 -10.88 12.65 -1.70
C ILE A 58 -10.81 12.88 -0.19
N GLU A 59 -10.44 11.85 0.56
CA GLU A 59 -10.28 11.88 2.01
C GLU A 59 -8.83 12.14 2.41
N ILE A 60 -7.89 11.51 1.70
CA ILE A 60 -6.47 11.49 1.99
C ILE A 60 -5.66 11.76 0.72
N GLU A 61 -4.71 12.66 0.82
CA GLU A 61 -3.65 12.90 -0.16
C GLU A 61 -2.33 12.96 0.58
N VAL A 62 -1.45 11.99 0.32
CA VAL A 62 -0.12 11.92 0.92
C VAL A 62 0.90 11.71 -0.17
N GLU A 63 1.99 12.45 -0.09
CA GLU A 63 3.15 12.30 -0.98
C GLU A 63 4.40 12.14 -0.13
N ASN A 64 5.15 11.08 -0.36
CA ASN A 64 6.45 10.85 0.24
C ASN A 64 7.36 10.15 -0.75
N ARG A 65 8.42 10.82 -1.21
CA ARG A 65 9.31 10.34 -2.27
C ARG A 65 8.51 10.02 -3.55
N GLU A 66 8.70 8.81 -4.12
CA GLU A 66 7.95 8.31 -5.29
C GLU A 66 6.57 7.74 -4.94
N PHE A 67 6.25 7.64 -3.67
CA PHE A 67 4.98 7.09 -3.20
C PHE A 67 3.96 8.23 -3.03
N VAL A 68 2.99 8.28 -3.92
CA VAL A 68 1.85 9.18 -3.84
C VAL A 68 0.61 8.34 -3.59
N THR A 69 -0.15 8.68 -2.57
CA THR A 69 -1.36 7.95 -2.16
C THR A 69 -2.54 8.90 -2.08
N HIS A 70 -3.61 8.58 -2.80
CA HIS A 70 -4.91 9.22 -2.65
C HIS A 70 -5.95 8.17 -2.25
N THR A 71 -6.71 8.46 -1.22
CA THR A 71 -7.84 7.63 -0.77
C THR A 71 -9.12 8.46 -0.81
N GLY A 72 -10.20 7.88 -1.28
CA GLY A 72 -11.47 8.56 -1.39
C GLY A 72 -12.62 7.64 -1.80
N MET A 73 -13.73 8.24 -2.15
CA MET A 73 -14.96 7.52 -2.54
C MET A 73 -15.16 7.57 -4.05
N TYR A 74 -15.56 6.45 -4.62
CA TYR A 74 -15.96 6.33 -6.02
C TYR A 74 -17.19 5.43 -6.13
N ASN A 75 -18.31 5.97 -6.60
CA ASN A 75 -19.60 5.25 -6.71
C ASN A 75 -19.99 4.50 -5.42
N GLY A 76 -19.83 5.15 -4.27
CA GLY A 76 -20.16 4.57 -2.97
C GLY A 76 -19.14 3.55 -2.43
N LYS A 77 -18.01 3.35 -3.11
CA LYS A 77 -16.95 2.46 -2.70
C LYS A 77 -15.70 3.25 -2.30
N ARG A 78 -15.11 2.92 -1.16
CA ARG A 78 -13.85 3.52 -0.74
C ARG A 78 -12.70 2.85 -1.50
N LEU A 79 -11.85 3.65 -2.14
CA LEU A 79 -10.71 3.20 -2.94
C LEU A 79 -9.45 3.96 -2.55
N THR A 80 -8.33 3.26 -2.63
CA THR A 80 -7.00 3.87 -2.56
C THR A 80 -6.31 3.73 -3.92
N VAL A 81 -5.67 4.78 -4.40
CA VAL A 81 -4.74 4.72 -5.52
C VAL A 81 -3.35 5.13 -5.03
N LEU A 82 -2.34 4.35 -5.38
CA LEU A 82 -0.98 4.48 -4.88
C LEU A 82 0.04 4.33 -6.02
N SER A 83 1.03 5.23 -6.08
CA SER A 83 2.19 5.04 -6.97
C SER A 83 3.29 4.23 -6.29
N THR A 84 3.87 3.31 -7.05
CA THR A 84 4.98 2.46 -6.58
C THR A 84 6.34 2.97 -7.04
N GLY A 85 6.38 3.89 -8.02
CA GLY A 85 7.64 4.16 -8.73
C GLY A 85 8.06 2.97 -9.59
N ILE A 86 9.36 2.84 -9.86
CA ILE A 86 9.95 1.84 -10.75
C ILE A 86 10.86 0.92 -9.93
N GLY A 87 10.83 -0.35 -10.27
CA GLY A 87 11.73 -1.37 -9.73
C GLY A 87 11.07 -2.33 -8.74
N CYS A 88 11.69 -3.50 -8.60
CA CYS A 88 11.18 -4.56 -7.73
C CYS A 88 11.30 -4.19 -6.24
N ASP A 89 12.33 -3.43 -5.87
CA ASP A 89 12.55 -3.01 -4.49
C ASP A 89 11.40 -2.12 -3.98
N ASN A 90 10.91 -1.21 -4.83
CA ASN A 90 9.76 -0.37 -4.49
C ASN A 90 8.47 -1.18 -4.37
N ILE A 91 8.28 -2.19 -5.21
CA ILE A 91 7.10 -3.08 -5.10
C ILE A 91 7.16 -3.87 -3.79
N ASP A 92 8.33 -4.38 -3.42
CA ASP A 92 8.53 -5.08 -2.15
C ASP A 92 8.17 -4.19 -0.95
N ILE A 93 8.70 -2.96 -0.91
CA ILE A 93 8.37 -1.97 0.13
C ILE A 93 6.86 -1.72 0.19
N VAL A 94 6.24 -1.43 -0.95
CA VAL A 94 4.80 -1.09 -1.00
C VAL A 94 3.94 -2.25 -0.50
N ILE A 95 4.17 -3.47 -0.97
CA ILE A 95 3.35 -4.62 -0.57
C ILE A 95 3.52 -4.94 0.91
N ASN A 96 4.76 -4.94 1.41
CA ASN A 96 5.01 -5.21 2.83
C ASN A 96 4.43 -4.12 3.73
N GLU A 97 4.53 -2.84 3.35
CA GLU A 97 3.97 -1.75 4.15
C GLU A 97 2.44 -1.69 4.09
N LEU A 98 1.82 -2.01 2.95
CA LEU A 98 0.37 -2.14 2.87
C LEU A 98 -0.15 -3.29 3.74
N ASP A 99 0.53 -4.44 3.74
CA ASP A 99 0.18 -5.55 4.62
C ASP A 99 0.35 -5.15 6.10
N ALA A 100 1.45 -4.49 6.44
CA ALA A 100 1.68 -4.01 7.80
C ALA A 100 0.61 -3.04 8.29
N LEU A 101 0.14 -2.11 7.45
CA LEU A 101 -0.93 -1.16 7.80
C LEU A 101 -2.20 -1.85 8.28
N VAL A 102 -2.57 -2.98 7.69
CA VAL A 102 -3.84 -3.66 8.00
C VAL A 102 -3.67 -4.83 8.97
N ASN A 103 -2.52 -5.51 8.97
CA ASN A 103 -2.32 -6.78 9.68
C ASN A 103 -1.35 -6.72 10.87
N ILE A 104 -0.70 -5.57 11.11
CA ILE A 104 0.15 -5.36 12.29
C ILE A 104 -0.50 -4.36 13.23
N ASP A 105 -0.48 -4.66 14.52
CA ASP A 105 -0.79 -3.69 15.56
C ASP A 105 0.44 -2.80 15.78
N PHE A 106 0.34 -1.52 15.43
CA PHE A 106 1.47 -0.60 15.50
C PHE A 106 1.89 -0.22 16.94
N ASN A 107 0.99 -0.36 17.90
CA ASN A 107 1.31 -0.11 19.31
C ASN A 107 2.07 -1.28 19.92
N LEU A 108 1.61 -2.50 19.66
CA LEU A 108 2.22 -3.72 20.18
C LEU A 108 3.36 -4.23 19.28
N LYS A 109 3.40 -3.77 18.02
CA LYS A 109 4.32 -4.25 16.96
C LYS A 109 4.21 -5.76 16.73
N THR A 110 3.02 -6.29 16.85
CA THR A 110 2.72 -7.72 16.67
C THR A 110 1.69 -7.93 15.59
N THR A 111 1.69 -9.10 14.99
CA THR A 111 0.66 -9.50 14.02
C THR A 111 -0.71 -9.53 14.70
N LYS A 112 -1.72 -8.95 14.07
CA LYS A 112 -3.11 -9.05 14.53
C LYS A 112 -3.61 -10.49 14.45
N LYS A 113 -4.53 -10.88 15.33
CA LYS A 113 -5.14 -12.21 15.31
C LYS A 113 -6.07 -12.41 14.11
N GLU A 114 -6.79 -11.36 13.74
CA GLU A 114 -7.68 -11.33 12.58
C GLU A 114 -6.98 -10.55 11.47
N HIS A 115 -6.84 -11.19 10.32
CA HIS A 115 -6.18 -10.60 9.17
C HIS A 115 -7.18 -9.98 8.21
N THR A 116 -6.86 -8.80 7.72
CA THR A 116 -7.59 -8.12 6.65
C THR A 116 -6.98 -8.50 5.32
N GLN A 117 -7.80 -8.91 4.37
CA GLN A 117 -7.39 -9.15 2.99
C GLN A 117 -7.49 -7.87 2.18
N LEU A 118 -6.43 -7.50 1.49
CA LEU A 118 -6.42 -6.40 0.52
C LEU A 118 -6.64 -6.92 -0.90
N ASN A 119 -7.42 -6.19 -1.68
CA ASN A 119 -7.59 -6.42 -3.11
C ASN A 119 -6.72 -5.41 -3.87
N ILE A 120 -5.67 -5.88 -4.51
CA ILE A 120 -4.72 -5.00 -5.20
C ILE A 120 -4.80 -5.23 -6.70
N ILE A 121 -5.06 -4.16 -7.45
CA ILE A 121 -5.10 -4.14 -8.92
C ILE A 121 -3.99 -3.23 -9.42
N ARG A 122 -3.11 -3.76 -10.27
CA ARG A 122 -2.07 -2.94 -10.92
C ARG A 122 -2.55 -2.46 -12.29
N LEU A 123 -2.56 -1.13 -12.45
CA LEU A 123 -2.76 -0.47 -13.75
C LEU A 123 -1.40 -0.01 -14.29
N GLY A 124 -0.91 -0.75 -15.25
CA GLY A 124 0.36 -0.48 -15.92
C GLY A 124 0.20 -0.24 -17.43
N THR A 125 1.31 0.04 -18.05
CA THR A 125 1.47 0.01 -19.51
C THR A 125 2.48 -1.05 -19.87
N SER A 126 2.30 -1.68 -21.02
CA SER A 126 3.27 -2.60 -21.61
C SER A 126 3.53 -2.23 -23.06
N GLY A 127 4.72 -2.53 -23.53
CA GLY A 127 5.06 -2.44 -24.94
C GLY A 127 5.07 -3.83 -25.58
N SER A 128 4.70 -3.93 -26.84
CA SER A 128 4.85 -5.15 -27.63
C SER A 128 6.00 -5.00 -28.62
N LEU A 129 6.76 -6.07 -28.82
CA LEU A 129 7.74 -6.20 -29.89
C LEU A 129 7.11 -6.70 -31.21
N GLN A 130 5.83 -7.04 -31.19
CA GLN A 130 5.07 -7.51 -32.33
C GLN A 130 4.08 -6.43 -32.76
N ALA A 131 4.08 -6.10 -34.07
CA ALA A 131 3.27 -5.00 -34.60
C ALA A 131 1.76 -5.28 -34.64
N ASP A 132 1.36 -6.54 -34.56
CA ASP A 132 -0.03 -7.02 -34.62
C ASP A 132 -0.67 -7.15 -33.22
N ILE A 133 0.08 -6.87 -32.16
CA ILE A 133 -0.43 -6.81 -30.78
C ILE A 133 -0.56 -5.33 -30.39
N PRO A 134 -1.80 -4.85 -30.13
CA PRO A 134 -2.04 -3.47 -29.75
C PRO A 134 -1.49 -3.10 -28.35
#